data_a2c0bef737b39a2dc4926356e2922837
#
_entry.id   a2c0bef737b39a2dc4926356e2922837
#
_cell.length_a   1.000
_cell.length_b   1.000
_cell.length_c   1.000
_cell.angle_alpha   90.00
_cell.angle_beta   90.00
_cell.angle_gamma   90.00
#
_symmetry.space_group_name_H-M   'P 1'
#
loop_
_entity.id
_entity.type
_entity.pdbx_description
1 polymer ?
#
loop_
_entity_poly.entity_id
_entity_poly.type
_entity_poly.pdbx_seq_one_letter_code
_entity_poly.pdbx_strand_id
1 'polypeptide(L)'
;YFLYNSVGSIDENALQNLSLVINLTKHIQIWSGATTDDIDPEEYSEYFPNFMWVVWDFSLQLVDKDGEVITSKEYLEKALDTQKGFSETVEHKNWIRRLLKSFFKERDCCTMIWPFTDEEALQNLQSKDLNDLWPEFVEQVLQLRRKVLNWIKAKTLNGKWISGSMFADLTINYVNGINKGIVPNIENAWSYVCKNECQKALQESLDLFDEEFKNSFENRYPLYEDELWELFRDSKKIALEHFNKKAMGEISHEYLEDLEMKFDQKYSQYRAENENESWKSCQIFLQTYY
;
A
#
# COMPACT_ATOMS: atom_id res chain seq x y z
N TYR A 1 6.05 -2.42 -6.59
CA TYR A 1 6.88 -2.69 -7.74
C TYR A 1 8.03 -1.69 -7.83
N PHE A 2 9.27 -2.17 -7.84
CA PHE A 2 10.46 -1.32 -7.91
C PHE A 2 11.17 -1.52 -9.25
N LEU A 3 11.26 -0.45 -10.03
CA LEU A 3 11.89 -0.45 -11.34
C LEU A 3 13.19 0.36 -11.23
N TYR A 4 14.32 -0.29 -11.48
CA TYR A 4 15.64 0.31 -11.42
C TYR A 4 16.24 0.43 -12.82
N ASN A 5 16.68 1.63 -13.19
CA ASN A 5 17.25 1.94 -14.50
C ASN A 5 18.76 2.08 -14.41
N SER A 6 19.47 1.43 -15.34
CA SER A 6 20.89 1.67 -15.60
C SER A 6 21.16 1.75 -17.10
N VAL A 7 22.34 2.18 -17.48
CA VAL A 7 22.76 2.34 -18.88
C VAL A 7 23.92 1.39 -19.18
N GLY A 8 23.92 0.79 -20.35
CA GLY A 8 24.99 -0.04 -20.90
C GLY A 8 25.02 -1.46 -20.40
N SER A 9 25.29 -1.70 -19.12
CA SER A 9 25.39 -3.06 -18.56
C SER A 9 25.12 -3.07 -17.05
N ILE A 10 24.93 -4.27 -16.48
CA ILE A 10 24.92 -4.48 -15.04
C ILE A 10 26.37 -4.67 -14.59
N ASP A 11 27.02 -3.58 -14.27
CA ASP A 11 28.39 -3.56 -13.76
C ASP A 11 28.45 -3.35 -12.24
N GLU A 12 29.68 -3.35 -11.69
CA GLU A 12 29.88 -3.16 -10.25
C GLU A 12 29.38 -1.80 -9.73
N ASN A 13 29.47 -0.76 -10.55
CA ASN A 13 28.99 0.58 -10.18
C ASN A 13 27.46 0.59 -10.10
N ALA A 14 26.79 -0.05 -11.05
CA ALA A 14 25.34 -0.19 -11.05
C ALA A 14 24.85 -0.98 -9.81
N LEU A 15 25.54 -2.06 -9.43
CA LEU A 15 25.26 -2.83 -8.23
C LEU A 15 25.52 -2.00 -6.96
N GLN A 16 26.63 -1.26 -6.90
CA GLN A 16 26.95 -0.41 -5.77
C GLN A 16 25.96 0.74 -5.60
N ASN A 17 25.50 1.36 -6.67
CA ASN A 17 24.47 2.39 -6.62
C ASN A 17 23.13 1.82 -6.09
N LEU A 18 22.79 0.61 -6.49
CA LEU A 18 21.59 -0.07 -5.97
C LEU A 18 21.75 -0.42 -4.47
N SER A 19 22.97 -0.62 -3.97
CA SER A 19 23.22 -0.87 -2.55
C SER A 19 22.77 0.28 -1.65
N LEU A 20 22.62 1.51 -2.19
CA LEU A 20 22.05 2.63 -1.45
C LEU A 20 20.61 2.32 -0.97
N VAL A 21 19.83 1.65 -1.81
CA VAL A 21 18.46 1.22 -1.44
C VAL A 21 18.52 0.25 -0.26
N ILE A 22 19.49 -0.66 -0.25
CA ILE A 22 19.72 -1.59 0.85
C ILE A 22 20.12 -0.84 2.14
N ASN A 23 20.96 0.19 2.03
CA ASN A 23 21.34 0.98 3.18
C ASN A 23 20.15 1.73 3.79
N LEU A 24 19.13 2.11 3.00
CA LEU A 24 17.90 2.69 3.53
C LEU A 24 17.15 1.71 4.43
N THR A 25 17.23 0.40 4.18
CA THR A 25 16.57 -0.61 5.03
C THR A 25 17.13 -0.66 6.43
N LYS A 26 18.43 -0.32 6.62
CA LYS A 26 19.04 -0.22 7.95
C LYS A 26 18.42 0.88 8.82
N HIS A 27 17.69 1.82 8.19
CA HIS A 27 16.98 2.90 8.85
C HIS A 27 15.48 2.65 8.99
N ILE A 28 15.01 1.43 8.66
CA ILE A 28 13.61 1.02 8.82
C ILE A 28 13.60 -0.23 9.70
N GLN A 29 12.91 -0.16 10.83
CA GLN A 29 12.73 -1.30 11.74
C GLN A 29 11.41 -2.00 11.43
N ILE A 30 11.35 -3.33 11.56
CA ILE A 30 10.10 -4.08 11.44
C ILE A 30 9.29 -3.90 12.72
N TRP A 31 9.93 -4.05 13.89
CA TRP A 31 9.29 -3.88 15.19
C TRP A 31 10.13 -3.01 16.14
N SER A 32 9.49 -2.56 17.18
CA SER A 32 10.12 -1.74 18.22
C SER A 32 11.14 -2.56 19.00
N GLY A 33 12.42 -2.18 18.92
CA GLY A 33 13.53 -2.83 19.64
C GLY A 33 14.45 -3.70 18.77
N ALA A 34 14.17 -3.88 17.47
CA ALA A 34 15.11 -4.51 16.55
C ALA A 34 16.37 -3.65 16.41
N THR A 35 17.55 -4.26 16.58
CA THR A 35 18.84 -3.60 16.33
C THR A 35 19.25 -3.80 14.87
N THR A 36 20.09 -2.91 14.36
CA THR A 36 20.59 -2.98 12.97
C THR A 36 21.44 -4.24 12.70
N ASP A 37 21.90 -4.93 13.73
CA ASP A 37 22.71 -6.12 13.63
C ASP A 37 21.85 -7.42 13.56
N ASP A 38 20.56 -7.33 13.92
CA ASP A 38 19.62 -8.46 13.95
C ASP A 38 18.77 -8.56 12.66
N ILE A 39 19.21 -7.95 11.56
CA ILE A 39 18.47 -7.98 10.31
C ILE A 39 18.51 -9.38 9.71
N ASP A 40 17.40 -10.13 9.81
CA ASP A 40 17.17 -11.29 8.98
C ASP A 40 16.65 -10.82 7.61
N PRO A 41 17.45 -10.94 6.53
CA PRO A 41 17.02 -10.50 5.20
C PRO A 41 15.76 -11.22 4.70
N GLU A 42 15.44 -12.40 5.23
CA GLU A 42 14.23 -13.16 4.83
C GLU A 42 12.97 -12.54 5.39
N GLU A 43 12.99 -12.06 6.63
CA GLU A 43 11.85 -11.33 7.23
C GLU A 43 11.53 -10.03 6.48
N TYR A 44 12.59 -9.30 6.09
CA TYR A 44 12.40 -8.06 5.31
C TYR A 44 11.86 -8.29 3.91
N SER A 45 12.10 -9.46 3.32
CA SER A 45 11.71 -9.74 1.93
C SER A 45 10.20 -9.64 1.69
N GLU A 46 9.37 -9.87 2.71
CA GLU A 46 7.91 -9.75 2.61
C GLU A 46 7.44 -8.30 2.39
N TYR A 47 8.24 -7.34 2.83
CA TYR A 47 7.95 -5.90 2.69
C TYR A 47 8.54 -5.30 1.42
N PHE A 48 9.42 -6.04 0.73
CA PHE A 48 10.03 -5.58 -0.51
C PHE A 48 9.15 -5.83 -1.73
N PRO A 49 9.11 -4.89 -2.66
CA PRO A 49 8.35 -5.05 -3.89
C PRO A 49 9.07 -6.00 -4.86
N ASN A 50 8.32 -6.52 -5.83
CA ASN A 50 8.92 -7.14 -7.01
C ASN A 50 9.87 -6.17 -7.70
N PHE A 51 10.99 -6.67 -8.19
CA PHE A 51 12.10 -5.88 -8.74
C PHE A 51 12.27 -6.10 -10.24
N MET A 52 12.39 -5.01 -10.98
CA MET A 52 12.72 -5.04 -12.41
C MET A 52 13.95 -4.18 -12.68
N TRP A 53 14.99 -4.79 -13.21
CA TRP A 53 16.13 -4.05 -13.73
C TRP A 53 15.93 -3.74 -15.21
N VAL A 54 15.95 -2.48 -15.57
CA VAL A 54 15.92 -2.04 -16.98
C VAL A 54 17.30 -1.51 -17.34
N VAL A 55 17.94 -2.14 -18.31
CA VAL A 55 19.25 -1.74 -18.84
C VAL A 55 19.03 -1.06 -20.19
N TRP A 56 19.21 0.26 -20.21
CA TRP A 56 19.14 1.05 -21.44
C TRP A 56 20.44 1.03 -22.21
N ASP A 57 20.36 1.30 -23.51
CA ASP A 57 21.51 1.39 -24.41
C ASP A 57 22.37 0.10 -24.38
N PHE A 58 21.67 -1.02 -24.26
CA PHE A 58 22.30 -2.31 -24.15
C PHE A 58 22.87 -2.74 -25.53
N SER A 59 24.18 -2.79 -25.62
CA SER A 59 24.92 -3.13 -26.85
C SER A 59 25.61 -4.50 -26.81
N LEU A 60 25.46 -5.22 -25.68
CA LEU A 60 26.08 -6.54 -25.52
C LEU A 60 25.19 -7.63 -26.12
N GLN A 61 25.78 -8.74 -26.48
CA GLN A 61 25.05 -9.96 -26.83
C GLN A 61 24.64 -10.70 -25.57
N LEU A 62 23.38 -11.12 -25.52
CA LEU A 62 22.89 -11.98 -24.44
C LEU A 62 23.30 -13.42 -24.69
N VAL A 63 24.57 -13.71 -24.44
CA VAL A 63 25.14 -15.05 -24.55
C VAL A 63 25.91 -15.39 -23.26
N ASP A 64 25.99 -16.65 -22.96
CA ASP A 64 26.83 -17.12 -21.86
C ASP A 64 28.29 -17.36 -22.28
N LYS A 65 29.08 -17.94 -21.35
CA LYS A 65 30.51 -18.21 -21.59
C LYS A 65 30.76 -19.29 -22.66
N ASP A 66 29.76 -20.12 -22.90
CA ASP A 66 29.78 -21.20 -23.87
C ASP A 66 29.20 -20.76 -25.21
N GLY A 67 28.75 -19.48 -25.33
CA GLY A 67 28.16 -18.91 -26.51
C GLY A 67 26.67 -19.18 -26.70
N GLU A 68 26.02 -19.79 -25.71
CA GLU A 68 24.59 -20.06 -25.74
C GLU A 68 23.78 -18.81 -25.43
N VAL A 69 22.67 -18.61 -26.16
CA VAL A 69 21.78 -17.46 -25.96
C VAL A 69 21.07 -17.56 -24.61
N ILE A 70 21.12 -16.48 -23.85
CA ILE A 70 20.47 -16.36 -22.53
C ILE A 70 19.41 -15.27 -22.53
N THR A 71 18.48 -15.38 -21.61
CA THR A 71 17.46 -14.35 -21.39
C THR A 71 18.02 -13.17 -20.59
N SER A 72 17.35 -11.99 -20.67
CA SER A 72 17.71 -10.83 -19.82
C SER A 72 17.64 -11.16 -18.33
N LYS A 73 16.73 -12.05 -17.91
CA LYS A 73 16.64 -12.53 -16.53
C LYS A 73 17.87 -13.34 -16.13
N GLU A 74 18.31 -14.28 -16.97
CA GLU A 74 19.52 -15.06 -16.72
C GLU A 74 20.78 -14.17 -16.71
N TYR A 75 20.81 -13.13 -17.53
CA TYR A 75 21.85 -12.11 -17.48
C TYR A 75 21.91 -11.41 -16.12
N LEU A 76 20.76 -10.99 -15.56
CA LEU A 76 20.69 -10.43 -14.22
C LEU A 76 21.16 -11.43 -13.16
N GLU A 77 20.69 -12.69 -13.20
CA GLU A 77 21.08 -13.71 -12.22
C GLU A 77 22.60 -13.97 -12.24
N LYS A 78 23.21 -14.03 -13.43
CA LYS A 78 24.68 -14.14 -13.58
C LYS A 78 25.42 -12.92 -13.04
N ALA A 79 24.91 -11.70 -13.23
CA ALA A 79 25.49 -10.49 -12.65
C ALA A 79 25.43 -10.47 -11.11
N LEU A 80 24.41 -11.13 -10.55
CA LEU A 80 24.23 -11.32 -9.10
C LEU A 80 24.93 -12.55 -8.54
N ASP A 81 25.66 -13.33 -9.33
CA ASP A 81 26.45 -14.44 -8.82
C ASP A 81 27.67 -13.95 -8.07
N THR A 82 28.02 -14.67 -6.99
CA THR A 82 29.15 -14.31 -6.16
C THR A 82 30.47 -14.48 -6.92
N GLN A 83 31.34 -13.49 -6.78
CA GLN A 83 32.67 -13.51 -7.38
C GLN A 83 33.62 -14.36 -6.54
N LYS A 84 34.57 -15.01 -7.21
CA LYS A 84 35.66 -15.79 -6.56
C LYS A 84 36.72 -14.83 -6.05
N GLY A 85 37.18 -15.03 -4.82
CA GLY A 85 38.24 -14.25 -4.19
C GLY A 85 38.02 -14.11 -2.70
N PHE A 86 39.09 -13.78 -1.96
CA PHE A 86 39.09 -13.67 -0.51
C PHE A 86 39.47 -12.25 -0.02
N SER A 87 39.54 -11.27 -0.92
CA SER A 87 39.85 -9.91 -0.51
C SER A 87 38.60 -9.27 0.11
N GLU A 88 38.80 -8.35 1.05
CA GLU A 88 37.72 -7.59 1.70
C GLU A 88 36.82 -6.89 0.68
N THR A 89 37.41 -6.38 -0.40
CA THR A 89 36.65 -5.76 -1.51
C THR A 89 35.72 -6.74 -2.22
N VAL A 90 36.19 -7.97 -2.49
CA VAL A 90 35.35 -9.02 -3.10
C VAL A 90 34.25 -9.45 -2.16
N GLU A 91 34.56 -9.61 -0.88
CA GLU A 91 33.56 -9.96 0.12
C GLU A 91 32.46 -8.91 0.25
N HIS A 92 32.82 -7.61 0.25
CA HIS A 92 31.83 -6.51 0.24
C HIS A 92 30.93 -6.55 -1.00
N LYS A 93 31.50 -6.78 -2.18
CA LYS A 93 30.72 -6.94 -3.42
C LYS A 93 29.78 -8.15 -3.37
N ASN A 94 30.26 -9.26 -2.85
CA ASN A 94 29.46 -10.46 -2.68
C ASN A 94 28.35 -10.27 -1.64
N TRP A 95 28.61 -9.49 -0.58
CA TRP A 95 27.60 -9.12 0.40
C TRP A 95 26.45 -8.33 -0.24
N ILE A 96 26.74 -7.34 -1.09
CA ILE A 96 25.72 -6.58 -1.84
C ILE A 96 24.86 -7.54 -2.69
N ARG A 97 25.49 -8.47 -3.42
CA ARG A 97 24.78 -9.44 -4.26
C ARG A 97 23.85 -10.35 -3.45
N ARG A 98 24.34 -10.86 -2.33
CA ARG A 98 23.50 -11.67 -1.42
C ARG A 98 22.30 -10.90 -0.90
N LEU A 99 22.52 -9.66 -0.46
CA LEU A 99 21.41 -8.82 0.03
C LEU A 99 20.37 -8.53 -1.06
N LEU A 100 20.80 -8.20 -2.27
CA LEU A 100 19.89 -7.98 -3.39
C LEU A 100 19.06 -9.23 -3.69
N LYS A 101 19.68 -10.40 -3.67
CA LYS A 101 18.98 -11.68 -3.87
C LYS A 101 17.98 -11.98 -2.75
N SER A 102 18.30 -11.65 -1.50
CA SER A 102 17.42 -11.88 -0.34
C SER A 102 16.23 -10.93 -0.30
N PHE A 103 16.46 -9.63 -0.49
CA PHE A 103 15.39 -8.65 -0.44
C PHE A 103 14.43 -8.71 -1.63
N PHE A 104 14.96 -8.93 -2.83
CA PHE A 104 14.17 -9.02 -4.04
C PHE A 104 14.03 -10.47 -4.50
N LYS A 105 13.18 -11.23 -3.81
CA LYS A 105 12.91 -12.64 -4.16
C LYS A 105 12.36 -12.78 -5.57
N GLU A 106 11.40 -11.91 -5.92
CA GLU A 106 10.82 -11.84 -7.25
C GLU A 106 11.51 -10.73 -8.04
N ARG A 107 12.40 -11.10 -8.95
CA ARG A 107 13.18 -10.17 -9.78
C ARG A 107 13.24 -10.61 -11.23
N ASP A 108 13.31 -9.63 -12.11
CA ASP A 108 13.45 -9.82 -13.56
C ASP A 108 14.29 -8.70 -14.17
N CYS A 109 14.64 -8.84 -15.43
CA CYS A 109 15.41 -7.85 -16.17
C CYS A 109 14.82 -7.62 -17.56
N CYS A 110 15.03 -6.42 -18.07
CA CYS A 110 14.75 -6.06 -19.45
C CYS A 110 15.94 -5.26 -20.00
N THR A 111 16.50 -5.73 -21.10
CA THR A 111 17.55 -5.03 -21.83
C THR A 111 16.92 -4.31 -23.01
N MET A 112 17.33 -3.06 -23.26
CA MET A 112 16.76 -2.22 -24.29
C MET A 112 17.85 -1.62 -25.15
N ILE A 113 17.76 -1.83 -26.44
CA ILE A 113 18.65 -1.22 -27.43
C ILE A 113 18.30 0.26 -27.64
N TRP A 114 19.11 0.97 -28.39
CA TRP A 114 18.80 2.32 -28.83
C TRP A 114 17.55 2.35 -29.71
N PRO A 115 16.70 3.39 -29.60
CA PRO A 115 15.55 3.55 -30.50
C PRO A 115 15.94 3.88 -31.95
N PHE A 116 17.10 4.53 -32.13
CA PHE A 116 17.71 4.95 -33.39
C PHE A 116 19.22 4.91 -33.31
N THR A 117 19.89 4.92 -34.46
CA THR A 117 21.35 5.17 -34.58
C THR A 117 21.71 6.62 -34.88
N ASP A 118 20.75 7.42 -35.33
CA ASP A 118 20.95 8.80 -35.69
C ASP A 118 20.81 9.73 -34.48
N GLU A 119 21.85 10.50 -34.17
CA GLU A 119 21.88 11.42 -33.02
C GLU A 119 20.84 12.54 -33.14
N GLU A 120 20.58 13.05 -34.34
CA GLU A 120 19.58 14.11 -34.55
C GLU A 120 18.16 13.58 -34.27
N ALA A 121 17.89 12.34 -34.69
CA ALA A 121 16.63 11.67 -34.35
C ALA A 121 16.48 11.43 -32.86
N LEU A 122 17.56 11.08 -32.13
CA LEU A 122 17.54 10.92 -30.67
C LEU A 122 17.27 12.24 -29.93
N GLN A 123 17.81 13.36 -30.40
CA GLN A 123 17.56 14.68 -29.83
C GLN A 123 16.11 15.14 -30.02
N ASN A 124 15.43 14.66 -31.06
CA ASN A 124 14.07 15.02 -31.44
C ASN A 124 13.06 13.87 -31.24
N LEU A 125 13.31 12.98 -30.30
CA LEU A 125 12.51 11.78 -30.05
C LEU A 125 11.01 12.07 -29.83
N GLN A 126 10.67 13.20 -29.23
CA GLN A 126 9.29 13.61 -28.98
C GLN A 126 8.46 13.86 -30.25
N SER A 127 9.12 14.14 -31.36
CA SER A 127 8.49 14.40 -32.68
C SER A 127 8.36 13.15 -33.55
N LYS A 128 8.84 11.99 -33.08
CA LYS A 128 8.87 10.73 -33.83
C LYS A 128 7.67 9.86 -33.49
N ASP A 129 7.11 9.22 -34.52
CA ASP A 129 6.07 8.21 -34.33
C ASP A 129 6.68 6.84 -33.97
N LEU A 130 5.86 5.97 -33.36
CA LEU A 130 6.30 4.59 -33.05
C LEU A 130 6.80 3.81 -34.27
N ASN A 131 6.29 4.12 -35.46
CA ASN A 131 6.69 3.48 -36.70
C ASN A 131 8.07 3.92 -37.19
N ASP A 132 8.61 5.04 -36.70
CA ASP A 132 9.93 5.54 -37.02
C ASP A 132 11.01 4.86 -36.17
N LEU A 133 10.62 4.26 -35.04
CA LEU A 133 11.51 3.57 -34.11
C LEU A 133 11.93 2.20 -34.68
N TRP A 134 13.10 1.74 -34.28
CA TRP A 134 13.50 0.38 -34.60
C TRP A 134 12.47 -0.64 -34.12
N PRO A 135 12.05 -1.59 -34.98
CA PRO A 135 11.06 -2.58 -34.62
C PRO A 135 11.44 -3.40 -33.38
N GLU A 136 12.71 -3.73 -33.22
CA GLU A 136 13.24 -4.45 -32.06
C GLU A 136 13.12 -3.63 -30.79
N PHE A 137 13.39 -2.33 -30.83
CA PHE A 137 13.17 -1.43 -29.67
C PHE A 137 11.70 -1.40 -29.28
N VAL A 138 10.79 -1.25 -30.25
CA VAL A 138 9.34 -1.25 -30.01
C VAL A 138 8.89 -2.57 -29.38
N GLU A 139 9.40 -3.70 -29.85
CA GLU A 139 9.10 -5.01 -29.26
C GLU A 139 9.58 -5.09 -27.81
N GLN A 140 10.80 -4.63 -27.52
CA GLN A 140 11.36 -4.60 -26.16
C GLN A 140 10.53 -3.70 -25.23
N VAL A 141 10.06 -2.53 -25.70
CA VAL A 141 9.13 -1.67 -24.93
C VAL A 141 7.82 -2.40 -24.63
N LEU A 142 7.25 -3.07 -25.62
CA LEU A 142 6.01 -3.85 -25.44
C LEU A 142 6.21 -5.05 -24.48
N GLN A 143 7.38 -5.68 -24.50
CA GLN A 143 7.74 -6.74 -23.56
C GLN A 143 7.88 -6.19 -22.13
N LEU A 144 8.59 -5.06 -21.96
CA LEU A 144 8.71 -4.38 -20.68
C LEU A 144 7.32 -4.02 -20.13
N ARG A 145 6.46 -3.40 -20.96
CA ARG A 145 5.08 -3.08 -20.58
C ARG A 145 4.30 -4.31 -20.11
N ARG A 146 4.38 -5.41 -20.87
CA ARG A 146 3.71 -6.67 -20.48
C ARG A 146 4.22 -7.21 -19.15
N LYS A 147 5.56 -7.25 -18.96
CA LYS A 147 6.18 -7.69 -17.71
C LYS A 147 5.71 -6.82 -16.52
N VAL A 148 5.74 -5.49 -16.67
CA VAL A 148 5.28 -4.56 -15.63
C VAL A 148 3.81 -4.79 -15.29
N LEU A 149 2.92 -4.82 -16.28
CA LEU A 149 1.48 -5.00 -16.04
C LEU A 149 1.13 -6.35 -15.42
N ASN A 150 1.83 -7.42 -15.80
CA ASN A 150 1.61 -8.74 -15.22
C ASN A 150 2.10 -8.87 -13.76
N TRP A 151 3.05 -8.01 -13.36
CA TRP A 151 3.66 -8.06 -12.04
C TRP A 151 3.11 -7.03 -11.06
N ILE A 152 2.33 -6.06 -11.54
CA ILE A 152 1.64 -5.11 -10.66
C ILE A 152 0.61 -5.87 -9.83
N LYS A 153 0.81 -5.82 -8.52
CA LYS A 153 -0.14 -6.33 -7.52
C LYS A 153 -0.58 -5.19 -6.62
N ALA A 154 -1.81 -5.26 -6.14
CA ALA A 154 -2.25 -4.35 -5.09
C ALA A 154 -1.36 -4.51 -3.86
N LYS A 155 -1.03 -3.40 -3.20
CA LYS A 155 -0.18 -3.44 -1.99
C LYS A 155 -0.90 -4.11 -0.84
N THR A 156 -0.15 -4.92 -0.13
CA THR A 156 -0.58 -5.51 1.15
C THR A 156 0.39 -5.11 2.26
N LEU A 157 -0.11 -5.03 3.47
CA LEU A 157 0.70 -4.90 4.68
C LEU A 157 0.06 -5.78 5.75
N ASN A 158 0.85 -6.62 6.42
CA ASN A 158 0.36 -7.63 7.36
C ASN A 158 -0.80 -8.48 6.81
N GLY A 159 -0.68 -8.90 5.52
CA GLY A 159 -1.69 -9.70 4.83
C GLY A 159 -3.00 -8.98 4.46
N LYS A 160 -3.12 -7.69 4.75
CA LYS A 160 -4.29 -6.85 4.41
C LYS A 160 -4.01 -5.95 3.21
N TRP A 161 -5.02 -5.80 2.35
CA TRP A 161 -4.96 -4.86 1.23
C TRP A 161 -4.91 -3.43 1.71
N ILE A 162 -4.01 -2.61 1.14
CA ILE A 162 -3.89 -1.18 1.46
C ILE A 162 -4.62 -0.37 0.40
N SER A 163 -5.56 0.48 0.83
CA SER A 163 -6.19 1.49 -0.02
C SER A 163 -5.24 2.67 -0.29
N GLY A 164 -5.61 3.54 -1.24
CA GLY A 164 -4.83 4.76 -1.51
C GLY A 164 -4.75 5.69 -0.30
N SER A 165 -5.84 5.83 0.48
CA SER A 165 -5.85 6.63 1.71
C SER A 165 -4.92 6.05 2.78
N MET A 166 -4.97 4.75 3.00
CA MET A 166 -4.08 4.05 3.93
C MET A 166 -2.60 4.19 3.53
N PHE A 167 -2.31 4.14 2.23
CA PHE A 167 -0.96 4.33 1.73
C PHE A 167 -0.47 5.78 1.93
N ALA A 168 -1.34 6.77 1.76
CA ALA A 168 -1.03 8.16 2.05
C ALA A 168 -0.75 8.37 3.55
N ASP A 169 -1.59 7.84 4.44
CA ASP A 169 -1.41 7.90 5.89
C ASP A 169 -0.08 7.24 6.32
N LEU A 170 0.25 6.07 5.74
CA LEU A 170 1.53 5.39 5.97
C LEU A 170 2.71 6.27 5.54
N THR A 171 2.64 6.86 4.35
CA THR A 171 3.69 7.73 3.80
C THR A 171 3.90 8.96 4.68
N ILE A 172 2.82 9.62 5.11
CA ILE A 172 2.88 10.78 6.01
C ILE A 172 3.54 10.40 7.34
N ASN A 173 3.18 9.24 7.90
CA ASN A 173 3.78 8.76 9.14
C ASN A 173 5.30 8.56 9.00
N TYR A 174 5.74 7.90 7.92
CA TYR A 174 7.18 7.70 7.65
C TYR A 174 7.92 9.02 7.46
N VAL A 175 7.39 9.92 6.63
CA VAL A 175 8.03 11.23 6.37
C VAL A 175 8.14 12.03 7.66
N ASN A 176 7.10 12.08 8.48
CA ASN A 176 7.11 12.77 9.75
C ASN A 176 8.10 12.14 10.74
N GLY A 177 8.21 10.82 10.77
CA GLY A 177 9.21 10.11 11.59
C GLY A 177 10.63 10.48 11.18
N ILE A 178 10.95 10.37 9.90
CA ILE A 178 12.27 10.69 9.34
C ILE A 178 12.64 12.17 9.62
N ASN A 179 11.71 13.10 9.39
CA ASN A 179 11.94 14.54 9.65
C ASN A 179 12.18 14.85 11.13
N LYS A 180 11.67 14.03 12.04
CA LYS A 180 11.91 14.15 13.49
C LYS A 180 13.16 13.39 13.95
N GLY A 181 13.90 12.75 13.03
CA GLY A 181 15.06 11.92 13.37
C GLY A 181 14.68 10.59 14.06
N ILE A 182 13.43 10.17 13.96
CA ILE A 182 12.95 8.90 14.51
C ILE A 182 13.11 7.83 13.44
N VAL A 183 13.66 6.67 13.81
CA VAL A 183 13.73 5.53 12.92
C VAL A 183 12.30 4.99 12.65
N PRO A 184 11.81 4.99 11.40
CA PRO A 184 10.49 4.47 11.10
C PRO A 184 10.40 2.99 11.47
N ASN A 185 9.27 2.61 12.07
CA ASN A 185 8.95 1.25 12.45
C ASN A 185 7.68 0.82 11.72
N ILE A 186 7.73 -0.34 11.04
CA ILE A 186 6.62 -0.84 10.22
C ILE A 186 5.41 -1.16 11.07
N GLU A 187 5.60 -1.78 12.23
CA GLU A 187 4.54 -2.12 13.18
C GLU A 187 3.81 -0.87 13.68
N ASN A 188 4.58 0.14 14.11
CA ASN A 188 4.00 1.42 14.57
C ASN A 188 3.26 2.16 13.45
N ALA A 189 3.82 2.13 12.24
CA ALA A 189 3.18 2.73 11.07
C ALA A 189 1.88 2.00 10.70
N TRP A 190 1.86 0.68 10.80
CA TRP A 190 0.66 -0.13 10.61
C TRP A 190 -0.40 0.16 11.69
N SER A 191 0.01 0.21 12.97
CA SER A 191 -0.89 0.57 14.07
C SER A 191 -1.50 1.95 13.89
N TYR A 192 -0.72 2.91 13.39
CA TYR A 192 -1.22 4.25 13.03
C TYR A 192 -2.28 4.20 11.93
N VAL A 193 -2.06 3.43 10.87
CA VAL A 193 -3.02 3.24 9.79
C VAL A 193 -4.30 2.59 10.31
N CYS A 194 -4.19 1.52 11.10
CA CYS A 194 -5.34 0.86 11.72
C CYS A 194 -6.17 1.82 12.57
N LYS A 195 -5.51 2.63 13.38
CA LYS A 195 -6.17 3.64 14.21
C LYS A 195 -6.96 4.64 13.36
N ASN A 196 -6.36 5.17 12.30
CA ASN A 196 -7.01 6.13 11.42
C ASN A 196 -8.21 5.50 10.70
N GLU A 197 -8.08 4.27 10.20
CA GLU A 197 -9.19 3.59 9.51
C GLU A 197 -10.32 3.24 10.47
N CYS A 198 -10.02 2.79 11.69
CA CYS A 198 -11.05 2.55 12.72
C CYS A 198 -11.77 3.86 13.11
N GLN A 199 -11.04 4.97 13.22
CA GLN A 199 -11.65 6.26 13.52
C GLN A 199 -12.56 6.75 12.38
N LYS A 200 -12.14 6.58 11.13
CA LYS A 200 -12.99 6.88 9.96
C LYS A 200 -14.23 5.97 9.94
N ALA A 201 -14.04 4.67 10.13
CA ALA A 201 -15.12 3.69 10.15
C ALA A 201 -16.15 4.00 11.24
N LEU A 202 -15.70 4.41 12.43
CA LEU A 202 -16.57 4.82 13.53
C LEU A 202 -17.42 6.02 13.14
N GLN A 203 -16.80 7.08 12.58
CA GLN A 203 -17.54 8.29 12.20
C GLN A 203 -18.54 7.99 11.08
N GLU A 204 -18.12 7.31 10.02
CA GLU A 204 -19.00 6.93 8.92
C GLU A 204 -20.17 6.03 9.37
N SER A 205 -19.94 5.14 10.34
CA SER A 205 -20.99 4.30 10.89
C SER A 205 -21.99 5.09 11.74
N LEU A 206 -21.53 6.10 12.47
CA LEU A 206 -22.42 7.01 13.19
C LEU A 206 -23.25 7.87 12.23
N ASP A 207 -22.64 8.38 11.17
CA ASP A 207 -23.31 9.18 10.15
C ASP A 207 -24.37 8.33 9.42
N LEU A 208 -24.01 7.08 9.07
CA LEU A 208 -24.93 6.12 8.44
C LEU A 208 -26.10 5.76 9.38
N PHE A 209 -25.82 5.53 10.67
CA PHE A 209 -26.86 5.30 11.67
C PHE A 209 -27.83 6.48 11.73
N ASP A 210 -27.30 7.72 11.79
CA ASP A 210 -28.13 8.92 11.87
C ASP A 210 -28.99 9.10 10.61
N GLU A 211 -28.45 8.82 9.45
CA GLU A 211 -29.17 8.89 8.17
C GLU A 211 -30.30 7.84 8.11
N GLU A 212 -29.99 6.58 8.38
CA GLU A 212 -30.97 5.48 8.34
C GLU A 212 -32.07 5.67 9.40
N PHE A 213 -31.69 6.07 10.61
CA PHE A 213 -32.65 6.31 11.68
C PHE A 213 -33.57 7.49 11.36
N LYS A 214 -33.04 8.61 10.87
CA LYS A 214 -33.85 9.78 10.48
C LYS A 214 -34.81 9.45 9.34
N ASN A 215 -34.33 8.79 8.28
CA ASN A 215 -35.14 8.41 7.13
C ASN A 215 -36.33 7.50 7.53
N SER A 216 -36.12 6.62 8.52
CA SER A 216 -37.13 5.67 8.99
C SER A 216 -38.22 6.29 9.84
N PHE A 217 -38.00 7.48 10.37
CA PHE A 217 -38.78 8.08 11.44
C PHE A 217 -39.28 9.51 11.11
N GLU A 218 -38.81 10.11 10.03
CA GLU A 218 -39.23 11.43 9.60
C GLU A 218 -40.77 11.51 9.43
N ASN A 219 -41.42 12.45 10.15
CA ASN A 219 -42.87 12.64 10.21
C ASN A 219 -43.72 11.55 10.90
N ARG A 220 -43.09 10.66 11.67
CA ARG A 220 -43.81 9.59 12.38
C ARG A 220 -43.89 9.78 13.90
N TYR A 221 -43.38 10.87 14.44
CA TYR A 221 -43.46 11.17 15.87
C TYR A 221 -44.89 11.47 16.34
N PRO A 222 -45.27 11.08 17.54
CA PRO A 222 -44.58 10.12 18.43
C PRO A 222 -44.78 8.66 18.00
N LEU A 223 -43.78 7.82 18.21
CA LEU A 223 -43.82 6.37 17.97
C LEU A 223 -44.16 5.61 19.28
N TYR A 224 -44.69 4.42 19.14
CA TYR A 224 -44.72 3.46 20.25
C TYR A 224 -43.27 3.01 20.59
N GLU A 225 -43.04 2.66 21.87
CA GLU A 225 -41.69 2.33 22.35
C GLU A 225 -41.10 1.11 21.62
N ASP A 226 -41.94 0.11 21.31
CA ASP A 226 -41.51 -1.07 20.53
C ASP A 226 -41.11 -0.73 19.12
N GLU A 227 -41.83 0.17 18.45
CA GLU A 227 -41.49 0.63 17.10
C GLU A 227 -40.17 1.42 17.06
N LEU A 228 -39.99 2.30 18.08
CA LEU A 228 -38.74 3.07 18.20
C LEU A 228 -37.56 2.15 18.44
N TRP A 229 -37.72 1.10 19.25
CA TRP A 229 -36.69 0.10 19.51
C TRP A 229 -36.35 -0.73 18.27
N GLU A 230 -37.34 -1.15 17.48
CA GLU A 230 -37.12 -1.87 16.23
C GLU A 230 -36.33 -1.04 15.21
N LEU A 231 -36.69 0.22 15.01
CA LEU A 231 -35.97 1.13 14.13
C LEU A 231 -34.51 1.34 14.58
N PHE A 232 -34.31 1.54 15.89
CA PHE A 232 -32.98 1.66 16.46
C PHE A 232 -32.14 0.41 16.21
N ARG A 233 -32.68 -0.76 16.48
CA ARG A 233 -32.00 -2.04 16.30
C ARG A 233 -31.59 -2.25 14.83
N ASP A 234 -32.47 -1.96 13.91
CA ASP A 234 -32.22 -2.16 12.48
C ASP A 234 -31.17 -1.17 11.93
N SER A 235 -31.26 0.11 12.29
CA SER A 235 -30.26 1.11 11.96
C SER A 235 -28.89 0.81 12.60
N LYS A 236 -28.87 0.38 13.88
CA LYS A 236 -27.66 -0.07 14.57
C LYS A 236 -27.00 -1.25 13.83
N LYS A 237 -27.79 -2.21 13.38
CA LYS A 237 -27.28 -3.38 12.64
C LYS A 237 -26.57 -2.97 11.35
N ILE A 238 -27.17 -2.12 10.53
CA ILE A 238 -26.59 -1.61 9.29
C ILE A 238 -25.26 -0.90 9.56
N ALA A 239 -25.24 -0.03 10.56
CA ALA A 239 -24.05 0.72 10.95
C ALA A 239 -22.92 -0.18 11.47
N LEU A 240 -23.24 -1.21 12.26
CA LEU A 240 -22.27 -2.19 12.73
C LEU A 240 -21.70 -3.05 11.58
N GLU A 241 -22.51 -3.44 10.62
CA GLU A 241 -22.03 -4.15 9.43
C GLU A 241 -21.07 -3.28 8.61
N HIS A 242 -21.32 -1.98 8.50
CA HIS A 242 -20.43 -1.03 7.85
C HIS A 242 -19.09 -0.91 8.59
N PHE A 243 -19.14 -0.74 9.92
CA PHE A 243 -17.94 -0.69 10.76
C PHE A 243 -17.08 -1.94 10.60
N ASN A 244 -17.67 -3.12 10.73
CA ASN A 244 -16.96 -4.41 10.66
C ASN A 244 -16.31 -4.68 9.28
N LYS A 245 -16.84 -4.09 8.21
CA LYS A 245 -16.23 -4.18 6.87
C LYS A 245 -14.98 -3.32 6.71
N LYS A 246 -14.90 -2.21 7.45
CA LYS A 246 -13.83 -1.20 7.30
C LYS A 246 -12.80 -1.20 8.41
N ALA A 247 -13.22 -1.50 9.64
CA ALA A 247 -12.33 -1.54 10.79
C ALA A 247 -11.30 -2.66 10.65
N MET A 248 -10.08 -2.40 11.12
CA MET A 248 -8.97 -3.34 10.99
C MET A 248 -7.98 -3.24 12.16
N GLY A 249 -7.20 -4.34 12.33
CA GLY A 249 -6.23 -4.44 13.42
C GLY A 249 -6.87 -4.76 14.77
N GLU A 250 -6.06 -5.05 15.75
CA GLU A 250 -6.53 -5.42 17.10
C GLU A 250 -7.26 -4.27 17.81
N ILE A 251 -6.87 -3.04 17.50
CA ILE A 251 -7.48 -1.82 18.05
C ILE A 251 -8.96 -1.65 17.66
N SER A 252 -9.44 -2.39 16.64
CA SER A 252 -10.84 -2.32 16.20
C SER A 252 -11.83 -2.63 17.31
N HIS A 253 -11.46 -3.46 18.29
CA HIS A 253 -12.32 -3.79 19.44
C HIS A 253 -12.60 -2.57 20.32
N GLU A 254 -11.60 -1.74 20.60
CA GLU A 254 -11.77 -0.52 21.39
C GLU A 254 -12.72 0.47 20.70
N TYR A 255 -12.60 0.59 19.39
CA TYR A 255 -13.47 1.45 18.59
C TYR A 255 -14.89 0.89 18.45
N LEU A 256 -15.05 -0.43 18.45
CA LEU A 256 -16.36 -1.07 18.46
C LEU A 256 -17.09 -0.80 19.78
N GLU A 257 -16.40 -0.92 20.90
CA GLU A 257 -16.97 -0.59 22.23
C GLU A 257 -17.40 0.89 22.33
N ASP A 258 -16.55 1.82 21.82
CA ASP A 258 -16.88 3.24 21.74
C ASP A 258 -18.11 3.50 20.85
N LEU A 259 -18.20 2.81 19.70
CA LEU A 259 -19.32 2.90 18.79
C LEU A 259 -20.63 2.42 19.45
N GLU A 260 -20.58 1.29 20.16
CA GLU A 260 -21.75 0.77 20.88
C GLU A 260 -22.22 1.71 21.99
N MET A 261 -21.31 2.28 22.78
CA MET A 261 -21.65 3.29 23.77
C MET A 261 -22.32 4.52 23.16
N LYS A 262 -21.84 4.97 22.01
CA LYS A 262 -22.43 6.11 21.28
C LYS A 262 -23.82 5.80 20.75
N PHE A 263 -24.08 4.59 20.29
CA PHE A 263 -25.42 4.17 19.89
C PHE A 263 -26.38 4.19 21.09
N ASP A 264 -25.97 3.67 22.24
CA ASP A 264 -26.80 3.66 23.43
C ASP A 264 -27.11 5.07 23.95
N GLN A 265 -26.14 5.99 23.85
CA GLN A 265 -26.36 7.41 24.14
C GLN A 265 -27.37 8.05 23.17
N LYS A 266 -27.25 7.78 21.88
CA LYS A 266 -28.18 8.27 20.85
C LYS A 266 -29.59 7.71 21.08
N TYR A 267 -29.72 6.43 21.36
CA TYR A 267 -31.01 5.83 21.70
C TYR A 267 -31.69 6.54 22.88
N SER A 268 -30.93 6.79 23.96
CA SER A 268 -31.44 7.52 25.12
C SER A 268 -31.94 8.91 24.79
N GLN A 269 -31.25 9.62 23.87
CA GLN A 269 -31.67 10.94 23.38
C GLN A 269 -32.96 10.86 22.56
N TYR A 270 -33.03 9.95 21.59
CA TYR A 270 -34.23 9.78 20.75
C TYR A 270 -35.43 9.31 21.55
N ARG A 271 -35.23 8.47 22.56
CA ARG A 271 -36.29 8.06 23.48
C ARG A 271 -36.85 9.26 24.25
N ALA A 272 -35.99 10.11 24.80
CA ALA A 272 -36.41 11.32 25.51
C ALA A 272 -37.14 12.31 24.60
N GLU A 273 -36.68 12.47 23.35
CA GLU A 273 -37.35 13.29 22.33
C GLU A 273 -38.75 12.74 22.00
N ASN A 274 -38.85 11.45 21.75
CA ASN A 274 -40.12 10.76 21.48
C ASN A 274 -41.13 10.90 22.61
N GLU A 275 -40.69 10.75 23.86
CA GLU A 275 -41.51 10.94 25.05
C GLU A 275 -42.03 12.40 25.15
N ASN A 276 -41.17 13.39 24.90
CA ASN A 276 -41.54 14.79 24.89
C ASN A 276 -42.60 15.10 23.81
N GLU A 277 -42.41 14.59 22.58
CA GLU A 277 -43.40 14.76 21.51
C GLU A 277 -44.73 14.05 21.81
N SER A 278 -44.68 12.88 22.48
CA SER A 278 -45.87 12.19 22.99
C SER A 278 -46.66 13.06 23.96
N TRP A 279 -45.97 13.66 24.95
CA TRP A 279 -46.58 14.60 25.88
C TRP A 279 -47.24 15.83 25.22
N LYS A 280 -46.53 16.45 24.23
CA LYS A 280 -47.08 17.55 23.46
C LYS A 280 -48.35 17.15 22.70
N SER A 281 -48.33 16.00 22.08
CA SER A 281 -49.48 15.46 21.34
C SER A 281 -50.68 15.20 22.25
N CYS A 282 -50.45 14.65 23.46
CA CYS A 282 -51.47 14.47 24.47
C CYS A 282 -52.06 15.81 24.97
N GLN A 283 -51.24 16.83 25.19
CA GLN A 283 -51.70 18.18 25.59
C GLN A 283 -52.58 18.83 24.52
N ILE A 284 -52.17 18.75 23.25
CA ILE A 284 -52.94 19.28 22.12
C ILE A 284 -54.29 18.57 22.04
N PHE A 285 -54.29 17.25 22.15
CA PHE A 285 -55.54 16.46 22.16
C PHE A 285 -56.49 16.90 23.26
N LEU A 286 -56.01 17.03 24.50
CA LEU A 286 -56.80 17.45 25.65
C LEU A 286 -57.36 18.86 25.47
N GLN A 287 -56.58 19.80 24.92
CA GLN A 287 -57.04 21.19 24.63
C GLN A 287 -58.05 21.27 23.51
N THR A 288 -58.05 20.30 22.57
CA THR A 288 -58.97 20.31 21.42
C THR A 288 -60.33 19.68 21.75
N TYR A 289 -60.40 18.77 22.68
CA TYR A 289 -61.60 17.98 22.98
C TYR A 289 -62.17 18.20 24.36
N TYR A 290 -61.53 19.05 25.18
CA TYR A 290 -62.00 19.48 26.51
C TYR A 290 -61.89 20.98 26.68
#